data_5f25dbd3584e1ce633e96f30c19f2d29
#
_entry.id   5f25dbd3584e1ce633e96f30c19f2d29
#
_cell.length_a   1.000
_cell.length_b   1.000
_cell.length_c   1.000
_cell.angle_alpha   90.00
_cell.angle_beta   90.00
_cell.angle_gamma   90.00
#
_symmetry.space_group_name_H-M   'P 1'
#
loop_
_entity.id
_entity.type
_entity.pdbx_description
1 polymer ?
#
loop_
_entity_poly.entity_id
_entity_poly.type
_entity_poly.pdbx_seq_one_letter_code
_entity_poly.pdbx_strand_id
1 'polypeptide(L)'
;MLEFKDVCFNYGNGVPVLEHINIRIGPGEFIGLGGRNGCGKTTVTRLLMGLEKPVSGEILHDGAVINDDDASARSHYIGYVFQRPERQMFRSTVEDEVAYGPQQLGMSRDEAAAAVAEALAMTGLSHLAKAYPPNLNRGEKQRVAIASAIAMHTSCIILDEPTSGQDSADKKMLMELLTDLNKKGMTILIISHDMDIFAQYCQRVIVI
;
A
#
# COMPACT_ATOMS: atom_id res chain seq x y z
N MET A 1 -7.82 10.70 -6.58
CA MET A 1 -6.73 11.65 -6.23
C MET A 1 -6.70 11.82 -4.73
N LEU A 2 -5.52 11.67 -4.10
CA LEU A 2 -5.32 11.92 -2.67
C LEU A 2 -4.53 13.22 -2.49
N GLU A 3 -4.91 14.03 -1.50
CA GLU A 3 -4.27 15.34 -1.29
C GLU A 3 -4.18 15.66 0.22
N PHE A 4 -3.04 16.21 0.63
CA PHE A 4 -2.83 16.86 1.92
C PHE A 4 -2.80 18.37 1.68
N LYS A 5 -3.58 19.12 2.45
CA LYS A 5 -3.59 20.56 2.44
C LYS A 5 -3.28 21.09 3.82
N ASP A 6 -2.11 21.69 3.94
CA ASP A 6 -1.63 22.36 5.17
C ASP A 6 -1.70 21.46 6.41
N VAL A 7 -1.38 20.16 6.25
CA VAL A 7 -1.54 19.15 7.30
C VAL A 7 -0.43 19.26 8.33
N CYS A 8 -0.83 19.37 9.61
CA CYS A 8 0.05 19.27 10.77
C CYS A 8 -0.33 18.05 11.62
N PHE A 9 0.68 17.40 12.21
CA PHE A 9 0.47 16.25 13.08
C PHE A 9 1.51 16.13 14.19
N ASN A 10 1.07 15.69 15.37
CA ASN A 10 1.91 15.24 16.50
C ASN A 10 1.23 14.06 17.21
N TYR A 11 2.01 13.28 17.96
CA TYR A 11 1.50 12.12 18.72
C TYR A 11 1.02 12.49 20.15
N GLY A 12 0.49 13.69 20.35
CA GLY A 12 -0.05 14.13 21.65
C GLY A 12 1.00 14.60 22.66
N ASN A 13 2.28 14.58 22.30
CA ASN A 13 3.39 15.02 23.15
C ASN A 13 3.82 16.48 22.89
N GLY A 14 3.09 17.18 22.03
CA GLY A 14 3.38 18.57 21.64
C GLY A 14 4.58 18.75 20.70
N VAL A 15 5.30 17.67 20.38
CA VAL A 15 6.41 17.72 19.42
C VAL A 15 5.86 17.51 18.01
N PRO A 16 6.00 18.49 17.11
CA PRO A 16 5.56 18.34 15.72
C PRO A 16 6.30 17.19 15.02
N VAL A 17 5.55 16.38 14.28
CA VAL A 17 6.09 15.34 13.40
C VAL A 17 5.92 15.73 11.94
N LEU A 18 4.80 16.38 11.63
CA LEU A 18 4.52 16.96 10.33
C LEU A 18 4.04 18.40 10.54
N GLU A 19 4.58 19.32 9.76
CA GLU A 19 4.26 20.75 9.83
C GLU A 19 3.96 21.27 8.43
N HIS A 20 2.73 21.77 8.23
CA HIS A 20 2.28 22.40 6.99
C HIS A 20 2.51 21.58 5.73
N ILE A 21 2.29 20.26 5.81
CA ILE A 21 2.54 19.33 4.71
C ILE A 21 1.49 19.50 3.62
N ASN A 22 1.98 19.69 2.41
CA ASN A 22 1.18 19.76 1.19
C ASN A 22 1.66 18.68 0.22
N ILE A 23 0.83 17.66 -0.01
CA ILE A 23 1.13 16.52 -0.90
C ILE A 23 -0.06 16.31 -1.81
N ARG A 24 0.21 16.03 -3.08
CA ARG A 24 -0.82 15.63 -4.04
C ARG A 24 -0.39 14.34 -4.73
N ILE A 25 -1.27 13.36 -4.74
CA ILE A 25 -1.08 12.05 -5.38
C ILE A 25 -2.18 11.91 -6.44
N GLY A 26 -1.79 12.01 -7.70
CA GLY A 26 -2.67 11.89 -8.84
C GLY A 26 -3.06 10.44 -9.14
N PRO A 27 -4.21 10.23 -9.82
CA PRO A 27 -4.58 8.89 -10.29
C PRO A 27 -3.53 8.33 -11.27
N GLY A 28 -3.18 7.06 -11.11
CA GLY A 28 -2.24 6.38 -11.98
C GLY A 28 -0.78 6.83 -11.85
N GLU A 29 -0.43 7.65 -10.85
CA GLU A 29 0.96 8.01 -10.59
C GLU A 29 1.72 6.88 -9.88
N PHE A 30 3.00 6.73 -10.23
CA PHE A 30 3.96 5.93 -9.46
C PHE A 30 4.91 6.87 -8.72
N ILE A 31 4.73 7.01 -7.41
CA ILE A 31 5.38 8.02 -6.58
C ILE A 31 6.28 7.36 -5.55
N GLY A 32 7.49 7.89 -5.39
CA GLY A 32 8.37 7.59 -4.27
C GLY A 32 8.13 8.55 -3.09
N LEU A 33 8.08 8.02 -1.87
CA LEU A 33 8.12 8.80 -0.63
C LEU A 33 9.45 8.57 0.05
N GLY A 34 10.36 9.54 -0.08
CA GLY A 34 11.70 9.52 0.46
C GLY A 34 11.88 10.43 1.67
N GLY A 35 13.03 10.31 2.32
CA GLY A 35 13.43 11.16 3.44
C GLY A 35 14.21 10.38 4.49
N ARG A 36 14.81 11.09 5.46
CA ARG A 36 15.60 10.50 6.54
C ARG A 36 14.76 9.62 7.46
N ASN A 37 15.40 8.71 8.19
CA ASN A 37 14.70 7.95 9.22
C ASN A 37 14.14 8.91 10.30
N GLY A 38 12.86 8.70 10.66
CA GLY A 38 12.16 9.53 11.65
C GLY A 38 11.58 10.84 11.11
N CYS A 39 11.69 11.15 9.81
CA CYS A 39 11.15 12.41 9.24
C CYS A 39 9.62 12.43 9.04
N GLY A 40 8.90 11.37 9.38
CA GLY A 40 7.43 11.35 9.29
C GLY A 40 6.84 10.54 8.14
N LYS A 41 7.61 9.79 7.33
CA LYS A 41 7.08 8.97 6.22
C LYS A 41 5.97 8.01 6.66
N THR A 42 6.21 7.24 7.70
CA THR A 42 5.22 6.33 8.28
C THR A 42 4.01 7.09 8.84
N THR A 43 4.21 8.30 9.35
CA THR A 43 3.12 9.15 9.83
C THR A 43 2.22 9.60 8.67
N VAL A 44 2.81 9.99 7.54
CA VAL A 44 2.05 10.32 6.32
C VAL A 44 1.20 9.14 5.87
N THR A 45 1.75 7.93 5.84
CA THR A 45 0.96 6.75 5.44
C THR A 45 -0.11 6.38 6.47
N ARG A 46 0.17 6.53 7.77
CA ARG A 46 -0.85 6.31 8.82
C ARG A 46 -2.00 7.30 8.70
N LEU A 47 -1.71 8.55 8.38
CA LEU A 47 -2.72 9.57 8.09
C LEU A 47 -3.50 9.24 6.81
N LEU A 48 -2.84 8.77 5.73
CA LEU A 48 -3.52 8.32 4.50
C LEU A 48 -4.45 7.12 4.77
N MET A 49 -4.04 6.21 5.64
CA MET A 49 -4.82 5.02 6.00
C MET A 49 -5.93 5.27 7.02
N GLY A 50 -6.09 6.49 7.55
CA GLY A 50 -7.07 6.77 8.61
C GLY A 50 -6.76 6.11 9.96
N LEU A 51 -5.51 5.71 10.18
CA LEU A 51 -5.01 5.18 11.46
C LEU A 51 -4.67 6.29 12.44
N GLU A 52 -4.48 7.49 11.94
CA GLU A 52 -4.26 8.73 12.70
C GLU A 52 -5.11 9.85 12.08
N LYS A 53 -5.42 10.87 12.87
CA LYS A 53 -6.13 12.07 12.41
C LYS A 53 -5.18 13.27 12.45
N PRO A 54 -5.22 14.17 11.47
CA PRO A 54 -4.42 15.38 11.50
C PRO A 54 -4.85 16.28 12.67
N VAL A 55 -3.90 17.02 13.24
CA VAL A 55 -4.18 18.06 14.25
C VAL A 55 -4.79 19.29 13.60
N SER A 56 -4.33 19.62 12.39
CA SER A 56 -4.89 20.68 11.55
C SER A 56 -4.65 20.37 10.07
N GLY A 57 -5.34 21.11 9.19
CA GLY A 57 -5.31 20.88 7.76
C GLY A 57 -6.31 19.82 7.31
N GLU A 58 -6.29 19.50 6.03
CA GLU A 58 -7.25 18.63 5.39
C GLU A 58 -6.55 17.52 4.60
N ILE A 59 -7.08 16.30 4.72
CA ILE A 59 -6.76 15.19 3.84
C ILE A 59 -7.98 14.97 2.96
N LEU A 60 -7.77 14.93 1.64
CA LEU A 60 -8.86 14.82 0.70
C LEU A 60 -8.69 13.59 -0.20
N HIS A 61 -9.83 12.98 -0.55
CA HIS A 61 -9.96 11.99 -1.61
C HIS A 61 -10.98 12.51 -2.64
N ASP A 62 -10.51 12.69 -3.89
CA ASP A 62 -11.31 13.25 -4.99
C ASP A 62 -12.03 14.56 -4.65
N GLY A 63 -11.36 15.41 -3.86
CA GLY A 63 -11.86 16.71 -3.44
C GLY A 63 -12.76 16.70 -2.20
N ALA A 64 -13.16 15.53 -1.71
CA ALA A 64 -13.90 15.40 -0.45
C ALA A 64 -12.93 15.25 0.73
N VAL A 65 -13.20 15.96 1.84
CA VAL A 65 -12.40 15.85 3.08
C VAL A 65 -12.70 14.51 3.74
N ILE A 66 -11.63 13.77 4.06
CA ILE A 66 -11.68 12.41 4.63
C ILE A 66 -11.05 12.33 6.02
N ASN A 67 -10.87 13.44 6.73
CA ASN A 67 -10.21 13.46 8.05
C ASN A 67 -10.87 12.53 9.07
N ASP A 68 -12.18 12.35 8.98
CA ASP A 68 -12.96 11.54 9.91
C ASP A 68 -13.16 10.09 9.45
N ASP A 69 -12.82 9.77 8.21
CA ASP A 69 -12.88 8.40 7.70
C ASP A 69 -11.84 7.54 8.40
N ASP A 70 -12.27 6.39 8.88
CA ASP A 70 -11.42 5.38 9.49
C ASP A 70 -10.72 4.49 8.43
N ALA A 71 -9.87 3.58 8.89
CA ALA A 71 -9.16 2.67 8.01
C ALA A 71 -10.11 1.74 7.22
N SER A 72 -11.28 1.40 7.76
CA SER A 72 -12.28 0.58 7.07
C SER A 72 -12.86 1.33 5.87
N ALA A 73 -13.27 2.58 6.05
CA ALA A 73 -13.77 3.42 4.95
C ALA A 73 -12.71 3.60 3.86
N ARG A 74 -11.45 3.83 4.24
CA ARG A 74 -10.34 4.05 3.29
C ARG A 74 -9.87 2.79 2.59
N SER A 75 -10.11 1.61 3.16
CA SER A 75 -9.76 0.33 2.53
C SER A 75 -10.50 0.04 1.23
N HIS A 76 -11.60 0.75 0.96
CA HIS A 76 -12.31 0.68 -0.33
C HIS A 76 -11.51 1.25 -1.51
N TYR A 77 -10.52 2.12 -1.27
CA TYR A 77 -9.74 2.76 -2.33
C TYR A 77 -8.23 2.76 -2.09
N ILE A 78 -7.75 2.43 -0.88
CA ILE A 78 -6.33 2.32 -0.55
C ILE A 78 -6.03 0.90 -0.04
N GLY A 79 -5.15 0.19 -0.73
CA GLY A 79 -4.49 -1.02 -0.23
C GLY A 79 -3.17 -0.67 0.46
N TYR A 80 -2.82 -1.34 1.54
CA TYR A 80 -1.56 -1.12 2.26
C TYR A 80 -0.77 -2.42 2.40
N VAL A 81 0.50 -2.36 2.04
CA VAL A 81 1.45 -3.47 2.15
C VAL A 81 2.54 -3.10 3.14
N PHE A 82 2.56 -3.78 4.27
CA PHE A 82 3.51 -3.52 5.36
C PHE A 82 4.93 -3.96 5.00
N GLN A 83 5.92 -3.32 5.62
CA GLN A 83 7.34 -3.68 5.51
C GLN A 83 7.63 -5.15 5.83
N ARG A 84 6.83 -5.75 6.72
CA ARG A 84 6.92 -7.16 7.12
C ARG A 84 5.60 -7.85 6.81
N PRO A 85 5.44 -8.39 5.60
CA PRO A 85 4.20 -8.99 5.15
C PRO A 85 3.76 -10.19 6.01
N GLU A 86 4.72 -10.91 6.62
CA GLU A 86 4.44 -12.02 7.53
C GLU A 86 3.63 -11.63 8.77
N ARG A 87 3.62 -10.33 9.15
CA ARG A 87 2.85 -9.86 10.31
C ARG A 87 1.37 -9.63 10.03
N GLN A 88 1.01 -9.58 8.76
CA GLN A 88 -0.40 -9.40 8.35
C GLN A 88 -1.07 -10.69 7.91
N MET A 89 -0.31 -11.81 7.81
CA MET A 89 -0.84 -13.10 7.38
C MET A 89 -1.28 -13.94 8.57
N PHE A 90 -2.54 -14.40 8.54
CA PHE A 90 -3.16 -15.15 9.63
C PHE A 90 -4.10 -16.26 9.16
N ARG A 91 -4.29 -16.45 7.86
CA ARG A 91 -5.12 -17.49 7.29
C ARG A 91 -4.34 -18.78 7.02
N SER A 92 -5.07 -19.87 6.82
CA SER A 92 -4.48 -21.20 6.62
C SER A 92 -3.98 -21.44 5.22
N THR A 93 -4.48 -20.73 4.22
CA THR A 93 -4.07 -20.83 2.82
C THR A 93 -3.85 -19.45 2.21
N VAL A 94 -3.05 -19.40 1.16
CA VAL A 94 -2.82 -18.16 0.39
C VAL A 94 -4.15 -17.62 -0.18
N GLU A 95 -4.99 -18.49 -0.74
CA GLU A 95 -6.28 -18.05 -1.28
C GLU A 95 -7.21 -17.48 -0.21
N ASP A 96 -7.24 -18.07 0.98
CA ASP A 96 -8.05 -17.57 2.11
C ASP A 96 -7.49 -16.23 2.62
N GLU A 97 -6.17 -16.07 2.61
CA GLU A 97 -5.52 -14.82 2.99
C GLU A 97 -5.89 -13.69 2.02
N VAL A 98 -5.82 -13.95 0.71
CA VAL A 98 -6.17 -12.98 -0.33
C VAL A 98 -7.68 -12.71 -0.35
N ALA A 99 -8.51 -13.70 -0.04
CA ALA A 99 -9.98 -13.55 0.00
C ALA A 99 -10.48 -12.71 1.17
N TYR A 100 -9.68 -12.56 2.22
CA TYR A 100 -10.13 -11.92 3.45
C TYR A 100 -10.58 -10.47 3.24
N GLY A 101 -9.77 -9.65 2.58
CA GLY A 101 -10.09 -8.25 2.28
C GLY A 101 -11.40 -8.10 1.49
N PRO A 102 -11.53 -8.72 0.31
CA PRO A 102 -12.76 -8.73 -0.48
C PRO A 102 -14.02 -9.11 0.31
N GLN A 103 -13.93 -10.14 1.16
CA GLN A 103 -15.04 -10.57 2.01
C GLN A 103 -15.42 -9.51 3.04
N GLN A 104 -14.45 -8.82 3.66
CA GLN A 104 -14.72 -7.74 4.61
C GLN A 104 -15.33 -6.50 3.93
N LEU A 105 -15.04 -6.29 2.66
CA LEU A 105 -15.65 -5.23 1.84
C LEU A 105 -17.06 -5.60 1.33
N GLY A 106 -17.58 -6.77 1.69
CA GLY A 106 -18.94 -7.19 1.35
C GLY A 106 -19.10 -7.80 -0.05
N MET A 107 -18.01 -8.17 -0.72
CA MET A 107 -18.11 -8.93 -1.97
C MET A 107 -18.78 -10.27 -1.74
N SER A 108 -19.63 -10.70 -2.66
CA SER A 108 -20.20 -12.04 -2.65
C SER A 108 -19.09 -13.09 -2.74
N ARG A 109 -19.41 -14.34 -2.39
CA ARG A 109 -18.45 -15.44 -2.45
C ARG A 109 -17.86 -15.64 -3.85
N ASP A 110 -18.69 -15.51 -4.87
CA ASP A 110 -18.28 -15.73 -6.26
C ASP A 110 -17.42 -14.56 -6.78
N GLU A 111 -17.79 -13.31 -6.43
CA GLU A 111 -16.96 -12.12 -6.75
C GLU A 111 -15.61 -12.18 -6.07
N ALA A 112 -15.57 -12.50 -4.78
CA ALA A 112 -14.32 -12.65 -4.02
C ALA A 112 -13.45 -13.77 -4.62
N ALA A 113 -14.03 -14.91 -5.00
CA ALA A 113 -13.29 -16.01 -5.61
C ALA A 113 -12.69 -15.60 -6.97
N ALA A 114 -13.43 -14.87 -7.80
CA ALA A 114 -12.94 -14.35 -9.07
C ALA A 114 -11.80 -13.34 -8.87
N ALA A 115 -11.97 -12.38 -7.92
CA ALA A 115 -10.95 -11.40 -7.59
C ALA A 115 -9.66 -12.05 -7.07
N VAL A 116 -9.78 -13.08 -6.23
CA VAL A 116 -8.64 -13.88 -5.73
C VAL A 116 -7.91 -14.57 -6.86
N ALA A 117 -8.64 -15.26 -7.77
CA ALA A 117 -8.03 -15.96 -8.88
C ALA A 117 -7.27 -14.99 -9.80
N GLU A 118 -7.83 -13.83 -10.09
CA GLU A 118 -7.18 -12.77 -10.87
C GLU A 118 -5.93 -12.24 -10.16
N ALA A 119 -6.04 -11.88 -8.88
CA ALA A 119 -4.92 -11.35 -8.10
C ALA A 119 -3.76 -12.34 -7.99
N LEU A 120 -4.06 -13.63 -7.76
CA LEU A 120 -3.04 -14.68 -7.72
C LEU A 120 -2.38 -14.90 -9.08
N ALA A 121 -3.14 -14.81 -10.18
CA ALA A 121 -2.58 -14.89 -11.53
C ALA A 121 -1.65 -13.70 -11.82
N MET A 122 -2.07 -12.47 -11.48
CA MET A 122 -1.28 -11.26 -11.68
C MET A 122 0.03 -11.27 -10.89
N THR A 123 0.03 -11.86 -9.69
CA THR A 123 1.21 -11.94 -8.81
C THR A 123 2.05 -13.21 -9.01
N GLY A 124 1.66 -14.10 -9.95
CA GLY A 124 2.34 -15.36 -10.24
C GLY A 124 2.23 -16.41 -9.13
N LEU A 125 1.18 -16.32 -8.30
CA LEU A 125 0.98 -17.17 -7.11
C LEU A 125 -0.10 -18.25 -7.28
N SER A 126 -0.71 -18.41 -8.46
CA SER A 126 -1.79 -19.38 -8.68
C SER A 126 -1.43 -20.81 -8.24
N HIS A 127 -0.18 -21.20 -8.42
CA HIS A 127 0.33 -22.53 -8.03
C HIS A 127 0.49 -22.71 -6.52
N LEU A 128 0.45 -21.61 -5.75
CA LEU A 128 0.58 -21.57 -4.29
C LEU A 128 -0.75 -21.29 -3.58
N ALA A 129 -1.88 -21.27 -4.30
CA ALA A 129 -3.18 -20.90 -3.73
C ALA A 129 -3.53 -21.69 -2.46
N LYS A 130 -3.22 -22.98 -2.42
CA LYS A 130 -3.45 -23.88 -1.27
C LYS A 130 -2.27 -23.97 -0.29
N ALA A 131 -1.18 -23.26 -0.54
CA ALA A 131 -0.02 -23.28 0.34
C ALA A 131 -0.31 -22.57 1.66
N TYR A 132 0.38 -22.99 2.73
CA TYR A 132 0.31 -22.35 4.03
C TYR A 132 1.24 -21.11 4.03
N PRO A 133 0.72 -19.88 4.24
CA PRO A 133 1.49 -18.65 4.08
C PRO A 133 2.81 -18.58 4.88
N PRO A 134 2.90 -19.08 6.14
CA PRO A 134 4.14 -19.09 6.88
C PRO A 134 5.29 -19.86 6.21
N ASN A 135 5.00 -20.87 5.38
CA ASN A 135 6.00 -21.68 4.69
C ASN A 135 6.57 -21.02 3.43
N LEU A 136 5.98 -19.93 2.97
CA LEU A 136 6.42 -19.18 1.81
C LEU A 136 7.74 -18.45 2.09
N ASN A 137 8.55 -18.26 1.06
CA ASN A 137 9.70 -17.36 1.14
C ASN A 137 9.26 -15.90 1.24
N ARG A 138 10.21 -14.99 1.49
CA ARG A 138 9.91 -13.58 1.72
C ARG A 138 9.31 -12.89 0.50
N GLY A 139 9.84 -13.15 -0.70
CA GLY A 139 9.34 -12.58 -1.94
C GLY A 139 7.91 -13.06 -2.25
N GLU A 140 7.62 -14.35 -2.00
CA GLU A 140 6.27 -14.90 -2.13
C GLU A 140 5.30 -14.25 -1.14
N LYS A 141 5.68 -14.11 0.14
CA LYS A 141 4.87 -13.39 1.15
C LYS A 141 4.58 -11.95 0.74
N GLN A 142 5.57 -11.26 0.19
CA GLN A 142 5.37 -9.90 -0.32
C GLN A 142 4.34 -9.87 -1.45
N ARG A 143 4.43 -10.82 -2.40
CA ARG A 143 3.44 -10.92 -3.49
C ARG A 143 2.06 -11.32 -3.01
N VAL A 144 1.93 -12.14 -1.95
CA VAL A 144 0.63 -12.44 -1.32
C VAL A 144 0.00 -11.18 -0.74
N ALA A 145 0.78 -10.34 -0.03
CA ALA A 145 0.28 -9.09 0.52
C ALA A 145 -0.19 -8.12 -0.59
N ILE A 146 0.53 -8.07 -1.72
CA ILE A 146 0.12 -7.29 -2.90
C ILE A 146 -1.13 -7.90 -3.54
N ALA A 147 -1.21 -9.22 -3.67
CA ALA A 147 -2.40 -9.90 -4.17
C ALA A 147 -3.65 -9.58 -3.33
N SER A 148 -3.51 -9.53 -1.99
CA SER A 148 -4.59 -9.13 -1.10
C SER A 148 -5.08 -7.70 -1.39
N ALA A 149 -4.17 -6.75 -1.62
CA ALA A 149 -4.53 -5.39 -1.97
C ALA A 149 -5.18 -5.29 -3.36
N ILE A 150 -4.69 -6.06 -4.36
CA ILE A 150 -5.27 -6.11 -5.71
C ILE A 150 -6.70 -6.68 -5.66
N ALA A 151 -6.90 -7.78 -4.93
CA ALA A 151 -8.18 -8.45 -4.84
C ALA A 151 -9.29 -7.57 -4.23
N MET A 152 -8.94 -6.56 -3.46
CA MET A 152 -9.86 -5.55 -2.92
C MET A 152 -10.29 -4.51 -3.96
N HIS A 153 -9.76 -4.56 -5.19
CA HIS A 153 -10.02 -3.61 -6.28
C HIS A 153 -9.73 -2.15 -5.89
N THR A 154 -8.72 -1.93 -5.06
CA THR A 154 -8.31 -0.58 -4.65
C THR A 154 -7.70 0.20 -5.82
N SER A 155 -7.89 1.51 -5.84
CA SER A 155 -7.33 2.39 -6.89
C SER A 155 -5.90 2.86 -6.58
N CYS A 156 -5.47 2.68 -5.33
CA CYS A 156 -4.14 3.07 -4.85
C CYS A 156 -3.57 1.96 -3.97
N ILE A 157 -2.28 1.66 -4.16
CA ILE A 157 -1.52 0.79 -3.25
C ILE A 157 -0.36 1.58 -2.64
N ILE A 158 -0.26 1.53 -1.32
CA ILE A 158 0.86 2.06 -0.55
C ILE A 158 1.74 0.89 -0.10
N LEU A 159 3.04 0.95 -0.42
CA LEU A 159 4.00 -0.09 -0.03
C LEU A 159 5.08 0.51 0.86
N ASP A 160 5.20 -0.01 2.06
CA ASP A 160 6.20 0.44 3.04
C ASP A 160 7.45 -0.46 2.96
N GLU A 161 8.56 0.09 2.43
CA GLU A 161 9.86 -0.57 2.27
C GLU A 161 9.76 -1.99 1.65
N PRO A 162 9.04 -2.17 0.53
CA PRO A 162 8.66 -3.50 0.05
C PRO A 162 9.83 -4.34 -0.46
N THR A 163 10.96 -3.71 -0.79
CA THR A 163 12.17 -4.35 -1.31
C THR A 163 13.21 -4.65 -0.24
N SER A 164 12.96 -4.20 0.99
CA SER A 164 13.92 -4.36 2.10
C SER A 164 14.20 -5.83 2.39
N GLY A 165 15.49 -6.23 2.38
CA GLY A 165 15.93 -7.60 2.66
C GLY A 165 15.57 -8.63 1.59
N GLN A 166 15.22 -8.21 0.38
CA GLN A 166 15.08 -9.07 -0.80
C GLN A 166 16.38 -9.10 -1.60
N ASP A 167 16.62 -10.19 -2.32
CA ASP A 167 17.71 -10.26 -3.28
C ASP A 167 17.38 -9.46 -4.57
N SER A 168 18.36 -9.34 -5.47
CA SER A 168 18.20 -8.53 -6.68
C SER A 168 17.15 -9.09 -7.65
N ALA A 169 16.96 -10.40 -7.69
CA ALA A 169 15.99 -11.04 -8.58
C ALA A 169 14.56 -10.80 -8.08
N ASP A 170 14.32 -10.99 -6.77
CA ASP A 170 13.04 -10.73 -6.13
C ASP A 170 12.66 -9.24 -6.21
N LYS A 171 13.64 -8.33 -5.98
CA LYS A 171 13.42 -6.87 -6.15
C LYS A 171 12.96 -6.55 -7.56
N LYS A 172 13.67 -7.07 -8.57
CA LYS A 172 13.33 -6.82 -9.97
C LYS A 172 11.93 -7.32 -10.31
N MET A 173 11.61 -8.56 -9.93
CA MET A 173 10.30 -9.16 -10.15
C MET A 173 9.17 -8.34 -9.49
N LEU A 174 9.40 -7.89 -8.26
CA LEU A 174 8.46 -7.03 -7.55
C LEU A 174 8.23 -5.69 -8.27
N MET A 175 9.31 -5.03 -8.70
CA MET A 175 9.20 -3.73 -9.37
C MET A 175 8.58 -3.83 -10.76
N GLU A 176 8.81 -4.94 -11.48
CA GLU A 176 8.13 -5.24 -12.75
C GLU A 176 6.62 -5.43 -12.52
N LEU A 177 6.22 -6.20 -11.50
CA LEU A 177 4.82 -6.37 -11.11
C LEU A 177 4.16 -5.02 -10.81
N LEU A 178 4.78 -4.18 -9.98
CA LEU A 178 4.25 -2.86 -9.64
C LEU A 178 4.16 -1.93 -10.87
N THR A 179 5.15 -2.01 -11.76
CA THR A 179 5.12 -1.24 -13.02
C THR A 179 3.95 -1.66 -13.91
N ASP A 180 3.67 -2.96 -14.00
CA ASP A 180 2.57 -3.46 -14.81
C ASP A 180 1.20 -3.12 -14.20
N LEU A 181 1.08 -3.11 -12.87
CA LEU A 181 -0.09 -2.61 -12.17
C LEU A 181 -0.31 -1.11 -12.44
N ASN A 182 0.75 -0.32 -12.39
CA ASN A 182 0.68 1.12 -12.66
C ASN A 182 0.26 1.41 -14.10
N LYS A 183 0.80 0.69 -15.10
CA LYS A 183 0.38 0.78 -16.51
C LYS A 183 -1.11 0.46 -16.71
N LYS A 184 -1.71 -0.33 -15.83
CA LYS A 184 -3.15 -0.63 -15.81
C LYS A 184 -3.98 0.43 -15.10
N GLY A 185 -3.36 1.52 -14.66
CA GLY A 185 -4.02 2.68 -14.04
C GLY A 185 -3.98 2.70 -12.51
N MET A 186 -3.34 1.71 -11.86
CA MET A 186 -3.19 1.72 -10.41
C MET A 186 -2.23 2.81 -9.96
N THR A 187 -2.63 3.58 -8.95
CA THR A 187 -1.75 4.54 -8.27
C THR A 187 -0.85 3.79 -7.30
N ILE A 188 0.45 4.07 -7.33
CA ILE A 188 1.43 3.41 -6.46
C ILE A 188 2.19 4.46 -5.67
N LEU A 189 2.18 4.34 -4.35
CA LEU A 189 3.04 5.08 -3.43
C LEU A 189 4.01 4.10 -2.77
N ILE A 190 5.29 4.20 -3.11
CA ILE A 190 6.34 3.37 -2.53
C ILE A 190 7.18 4.20 -1.55
N ILE A 191 7.29 3.72 -0.31
CA ILE A 191 8.24 4.25 0.66
C ILE A 191 9.51 3.43 0.53
N SER A 192 10.62 4.10 0.30
CA SER A 192 11.92 3.46 0.24
C SER A 192 13.04 4.43 0.63
N HIS A 193 14.18 3.88 0.97
CA HIS A 193 15.45 4.60 1.07
C HIS A 193 16.39 4.26 -0.10
N ASP A 194 15.95 3.41 -1.03
CA ASP A 194 16.70 2.98 -2.21
C ASP A 194 16.48 3.97 -3.36
N MET A 195 17.49 4.81 -3.60
CA MET A 195 17.42 5.85 -4.63
C MET A 195 17.38 5.29 -6.04
N ASP A 196 17.90 4.08 -6.27
CA ASP A 196 17.86 3.44 -7.58
C ASP A 196 16.43 3.06 -7.96
N ILE A 197 15.64 2.60 -6.98
CA ILE A 197 14.19 2.35 -7.17
C ILE A 197 13.48 3.63 -7.59
N PHE A 198 13.75 4.73 -6.90
CA PHE A 198 13.12 6.00 -7.24
C PHE A 198 13.50 6.47 -8.64
N ALA A 199 14.79 6.41 -8.99
CA ALA A 199 15.28 6.85 -10.29
C ALA A 199 14.76 6.01 -11.46
N GLN A 200 14.59 4.70 -11.25
CA GLN A 200 14.20 3.78 -12.32
C GLN A 200 12.68 3.65 -12.52
N TYR A 201 11.90 3.76 -11.45
CA TYR A 201 10.48 3.39 -11.49
C TYR A 201 9.52 4.52 -11.14
N CYS A 202 9.94 5.51 -10.34
CA CYS A 202 9.04 6.57 -9.92
C CYS A 202 9.00 7.72 -10.92
N GLN A 203 7.81 8.22 -11.23
CA GLN A 203 7.62 9.40 -12.07
C GLN A 203 8.04 10.68 -11.33
N ARG A 204 7.91 10.68 -10.00
CA ARG A 204 8.40 11.73 -9.11
C ARG A 204 8.63 11.20 -7.70
N VAL A 205 9.36 11.94 -6.91
CA VAL A 205 9.65 11.64 -5.51
C VAL A 205 9.19 12.79 -4.63
N ILE A 206 8.49 12.47 -3.57
CA ILE A 206 8.16 13.38 -2.48
C ILE A 206 9.20 13.16 -1.38
N VAL A 207 9.81 14.21 -0.90
CA VAL A 207 10.80 14.16 0.18
C VAL A 207 10.23 14.91 1.39
N ILE A 208 10.24 14.24 2.56
CA ILE A 208 9.79 14.78 3.85
C ILE A 208 10.98 14.98 4.78
#